data_34c2675909eefa2815ddc38f1b0b3c4f
#
_entry.id   34c2675909eefa2815ddc38f1b0b3c4f
#
_cell.length_a   1.000
_cell.length_b   1.000
_cell.length_c   1.000
_cell.angle_alpha   90.00
_cell.angle_beta   90.00
_cell.angle_gamma   90.00
#
_symmetry.space_group_name_H-M   'P 1'
#
loop_
_entity.id
_entity.type
_entity.pdbx_description
1 polymer ?
#
loop_
_entity_poly.entity_id
_entity_poly.type
_entity_poly.pdbx_seq_one_letter_code
_entity_poly.pdbx_strand_id
1 'polypeptide(L)'
;MLKILQARLQMNRELLDVQAGFRKGRGTRDQIANICWIMEKVREFQKNIYFCFIDYTNALDCVDHNKVWKILQELGIPDHLTCLLRNLYGDQEATVRTGHETTDWFQIGKGVHQGCILSPCLFNLYAEYIMRNARLYEVQVGIKITRKNINNLRYAGDTTLMAESEEPLDVSERGECKSWLKTQHSEN
;
A
#
# COMPACT_ATOMS: atom_id res chain seq x y z
N MET A 1 12.22 19.22 -10.61
CA MET A 1 11.35 18.38 -11.43
C MET A 1 10.57 17.37 -10.59
N LEU A 2 11.16 16.51 -9.78
CA LEU A 2 10.47 15.47 -8.98
C LEU A 2 9.40 16.03 -8.03
N LYS A 3 9.61 17.17 -7.37
CA LYS A 3 8.61 17.83 -6.51
C LYS A 3 7.35 18.25 -7.28
N ILE A 4 7.49 18.66 -8.54
CA ILE A 4 6.35 19.03 -9.39
C ILE A 4 5.56 17.77 -9.76
N LEU A 5 6.25 16.69 -10.14
CA LEU A 5 5.61 15.39 -10.40
C LEU A 5 4.88 14.88 -9.16
N GLN A 6 5.53 14.94 -8.00
CA GLN A 6 4.92 14.56 -6.73
C GLN A 6 3.64 15.36 -6.46
N ALA A 7 3.69 16.69 -6.59
CA ALA A 7 2.52 17.55 -6.36
C ALA A 7 1.38 17.20 -7.32
N ARG A 8 1.68 16.95 -8.60
CA ARG A 8 0.70 16.55 -9.61
C ARG A 8 0.07 15.19 -9.32
N LEU A 9 0.88 14.21 -8.94
CA LEU A 9 0.39 12.91 -8.48
C LEU A 9 -0.48 13.06 -7.22
N GLN A 10 -0.12 13.97 -6.33
CA GLN A 10 -0.86 14.22 -5.11
C GLN A 10 -2.20 14.92 -5.33
N MET A 11 -2.34 15.77 -6.31
CA MET A 11 -3.60 16.47 -6.64
C MET A 11 -4.69 15.52 -7.14
N ASN A 12 -4.32 14.42 -7.80
CA ASN A 12 -5.25 13.43 -8.34
C ASN A 12 -5.55 12.30 -7.33
N ARG A 13 -5.26 12.53 -6.04
CA ARG A 13 -5.42 11.51 -5.02
C ARG A 13 -6.79 11.54 -4.35
N GLU A 14 -7.58 10.55 -4.59
CA GLU A 14 -8.55 10.03 -3.63
C GLU A 14 -7.89 8.93 -2.77
N LEU A 15 -6.81 9.27 -2.06
CA LEU A 15 -6.30 8.38 -1.01
C LEU A 15 -7.31 8.40 0.11
N LEU A 16 -7.88 7.25 0.40
CA LEU A 16 -8.79 7.07 1.52
C LEU A 16 -8.11 7.53 2.82
N ASP A 17 -8.89 8.08 3.73
CA ASP A 17 -8.40 8.58 5.03
C ASP A 17 -7.75 7.49 5.90
N VAL A 18 -7.94 6.23 5.55
CA VAL A 18 -7.41 5.06 6.24
C VAL A 18 -5.88 4.92 6.14
N GLN A 19 -5.25 5.43 5.06
CA GLN A 19 -3.79 5.42 4.92
C GLN A 19 -3.17 6.63 5.59
N ALA A 20 -2.40 6.41 6.64
CA ALA A 20 -1.67 7.45 7.36
C ALA A 20 -0.18 7.54 6.98
N GLY A 21 0.40 6.45 6.45
CA GLY A 21 1.81 6.42 6.08
C GLY A 21 2.16 7.42 4.99
N PHE A 22 3.31 8.05 5.15
CA PHE A 22 3.85 9.06 4.23
C PHE A 22 2.93 10.28 4.00
N ARG A 23 2.03 10.57 4.95
CA ARG A 23 1.15 11.75 4.89
C ARG A 23 1.55 12.78 5.94
N LYS A 24 1.59 14.05 5.54
CA LYS A 24 1.87 15.16 6.45
C LYS A 24 0.81 15.24 7.54
N GLY A 25 1.25 15.34 8.79
CA GLY A 25 0.37 15.48 9.95
C GLY A 25 -0.33 14.17 10.37
N ARG A 26 0.05 13.03 9.82
CA ARG A 26 -0.41 11.70 10.24
C ARG A 26 0.76 10.89 10.77
N GLY A 27 0.59 10.23 11.90
CA GLY A 27 1.62 9.42 12.53
C GLY A 27 1.10 8.06 13.02
N THR A 28 2.01 7.19 13.45
CA THR A 28 1.66 5.90 14.06
C THR A 28 0.81 6.08 15.31
N ARG A 29 1.05 7.14 16.09
CA ARG A 29 0.25 7.46 17.28
C ARG A 29 -1.23 7.68 16.95
N ASP A 30 -1.53 8.32 15.81
CA ASP A 30 -2.91 8.54 15.37
C ASP A 30 -3.59 7.20 15.05
N GLN A 31 -2.87 6.26 14.41
CA GLN A 31 -3.42 4.94 14.11
C GLN A 31 -3.60 4.09 15.37
N ILE A 32 -2.68 4.16 16.32
CA ILE A 32 -2.84 3.50 17.62
C ILE A 32 -4.07 4.06 18.35
N ALA A 33 -4.21 5.38 18.39
CA ALA A 33 -5.38 6.03 19.00
C ALA A 33 -6.70 5.62 18.32
N ASN A 34 -6.70 5.49 16.97
CA ASN A 34 -7.85 5.00 16.23
C ASN A 34 -8.21 3.56 16.62
N ILE A 35 -7.22 2.67 16.73
CA ILE A 35 -7.47 1.27 17.15
C ILE A 35 -8.01 1.23 18.58
N CYS A 36 -7.41 1.97 19.52
CA CYS A 36 -7.90 2.05 20.90
C CYS A 36 -9.33 2.55 20.94
N TRP A 37 -9.64 3.60 20.20
CA TRP A 37 -10.99 4.15 20.13
C TRP A 37 -12.00 3.13 19.54
N ILE A 38 -11.62 2.39 18.49
CA ILE A 38 -12.45 1.35 17.91
C ILE A 38 -12.72 0.25 18.94
N MET A 39 -11.69 -0.22 19.66
CA MET A 39 -11.82 -1.24 20.70
C MET A 39 -12.76 -0.79 21.83
N GLU A 40 -12.63 0.46 22.29
CA GLU A 40 -13.53 1.03 23.30
C GLU A 40 -14.99 1.05 22.81
N LYS A 41 -15.22 1.49 21.56
CA LYS A 41 -16.57 1.53 20.97
C LYS A 41 -17.17 0.15 20.79
N VAL A 42 -16.39 -0.80 20.30
CA VAL A 42 -16.85 -2.19 20.14
C VAL A 42 -17.23 -2.78 21.48
N ARG A 43 -16.45 -2.52 22.53
CA ARG A 43 -16.74 -2.95 23.91
C ARG A 43 -18.01 -2.28 24.45
N GLU A 44 -18.21 -0.98 24.21
CA GLU A 44 -19.41 -0.24 24.61
C GLU A 44 -20.67 -0.85 23.98
N PHE A 45 -20.59 -1.26 22.70
CA PHE A 45 -21.70 -1.90 21.97
C PHE A 45 -21.78 -3.41 22.16
N GLN A 46 -20.94 -4.02 23.00
CA GLN A 46 -20.89 -5.47 23.28
C GLN A 46 -20.77 -6.31 21.99
N LYS A 47 -19.99 -5.83 21.01
CA LYS A 47 -19.74 -6.53 19.75
C LYS A 47 -18.40 -7.28 19.79
N ASN A 48 -18.30 -8.33 18.97
CA ASN A 48 -17.01 -8.98 18.72
C ASN A 48 -16.23 -8.18 17.67
N ILE A 49 -14.90 -8.20 17.81
CA ILE A 49 -13.97 -7.65 16.82
C ILE A 49 -12.82 -8.64 16.61
N TYR A 50 -12.51 -8.85 15.36
CA TYR A 50 -11.36 -9.63 14.92
C TYR A 50 -10.42 -8.71 14.18
N PHE A 51 -9.12 -8.86 14.44
CA PHE A 51 -8.06 -8.11 13.77
C PHE A 51 -7.17 -9.07 13.00
N CYS A 52 -6.82 -8.70 11.76
CA CYS A 52 -5.78 -9.33 10.98
C CYS A 52 -4.71 -8.28 10.70
N PHE A 53 -3.49 -8.54 11.16
CA PHE A 53 -2.34 -7.67 10.92
C PHE A 53 -1.54 -8.21 9.75
N ILE A 54 -1.31 -7.36 8.76
CA ILE A 54 -0.55 -7.66 7.56
C ILE A 54 0.66 -6.73 7.55
N ASP A 55 1.83 -7.32 7.64
CA ASP A 55 3.12 -6.64 7.44
C ASP A 55 3.70 -7.06 6.09
N TYR A 56 3.94 -6.09 5.24
CA TYR A 56 4.49 -6.34 3.91
C TYR A 56 6.01 -6.24 3.96
N THR A 57 6.68 -7.37 4.04
CA THR A 57 8.13 -7.44 3.95
C THR A 57 8.60 -6.84 2.63
N ASN A 58 9.58 -5.94 2.66
CA ASN A 58 10.12 -5.28 1.47
C ASN A 58 9.05 -4.59 0.59
N ALA A 59 8.06 -3.97 1.21
CA ALA A 59 6.90 -3.40 0.55
C ALA A 59 7.24 -2.48 -0.64
N LEU A 60 8.28 -1.66 -0.53
CA LEU A 60 8.74 -0.76 -1.58
C LEU A 60 9.44 -1.49 -2.73
N ASP A 61 10.12 -2.60 -2.43
CA ASP A 61 10.89 -3.35 -3.42
C ASP A 61 10.00 -4.29 -4.25
N CYS A 62 8.79 -4.59 -3.77
CA CYS A 62 7.81 -5.45 -4.43
C CYS A 62 6.91 -4.72 -5.44
N VAL A 63 7.04 -3.41 -5.58
CA VAL A 63 6.18 -2.61 -6.48
C VAL A 63 6.46 -2.94 -7.94
N ASP A 64 5.50 -3.57 -8.62
CA ASP A 64 5.60 -3.91 -10.05
C ASP A 64 5.40 -2.66 -10.90
N HIS A 65 6.41 -2.31 -11.69
CA HIS A 65 6.41 -1.13 -12.54
C HIS A 65 5.25 -1.15 -13.56
N ASN A 66 5.01 -2.29 -14.21
CA ASN A 66 3.95 -2.40 -15.23
C ASN A 66 2.56 -2.21 -14.62
N LYS A 67 2.35 -2.74 -13.41
CA LYS A 67 1.10 -2.52 -12.67
C LYS A 67 0.95 -1.06 -12.27
N VAL A 68 2.01 -0.41 -11.78
CA VAL A 68 1.98 1.02 -11.43
C VAL A 68 1.56 1.88 -12.62
N TRP A 69 2.10 1.61 -13.82
CA TRP A 69 1.73 2.39 -15.00
C TRP A 69 0.25 2.23 -15.39
N LYS A 70 -0.30 1.03 -15.27
CA LYS A 70 -1.73 0.78 -15.47
C LYS A 70 -2.57 1.53 -14.43
N ILE A 71 -2.19 1.46 -13.16
CA ILE A 71 -2.86 2.16 -12.07
C ILE A 71 -2.91 3.67 -12.33
N LEU A 72 -1.80 4.26 -12.74
CA LEU A 72 -1.74 5.69 -13.04
C LEU A 72 -2.69 6.08 -14.18
N GLN A 73 -2.78 5.25 -15.21
CA GLN A 73 -3.72 5.45 -16.33
C GLN A 73 -5.18 5.33 -15.87
N GLU A 74 -5.51 4.29 -15.09
CA GLU A 74 -6.86 4.10 -14.53
C GLU A 74 -7.30 5.23 -13.60
N LEU A 75 -6.34 5.84 -12.88
CA LEU A 75 -6.56 7.02 -12.05
C LEU A 75 -6.64 8.34 -12.85
N GLY A 76 -6.58 8.27 -14.18
CA GLY A 76 -6.65 9.44 -15.04
C GLY A 76 -5.43 10.36 -14.98
N ILE A 77 -4.27 9.83 -14.56
CA ILE A 77 -3.02 10.58 -14.62
C ILE A 77 -2.64 10.80 -16.09
N PRO A 78 -2.37 12.05 -16.51
CA PRO A 78 -2.04 12.37 -17.88
C PRO A 78 -0.88 11.53 -18.45
N ASP A 79 -1.02 11.04 -19.69
CA ASP A 79 -0.06 10.13 -20.33
C ASP A 79 1.37 10.69 -20.36
N HIS A 80 1.54 12.00 -20.55
CA HIS A 80 2.87 12.61 -20.54
C HIS A 80 3.57 12.49 -19.16
N LEU A 81 2.82 12.53 -18.04
CA LEU A 81 3.38 12.33 -16.70
C LEU A 81 3.70 10.86 -16.46
N THR A 82 2.84 9.96 -16.90
CA THR A 82 3.09 8.50 -16.84
C THR A 82 4.32 8.13 -17.67
N CYS A 83 4.47 8.72 -18.86
CA CYS A 83 5.65 8.53 -19.71
C CYS A 83 6.94 9.03 -19.03
N LEU A 84 6.91 10.22 -18.40
CA LEU A 84 8.06 10.75 -17.66
C LEU A 84 8.46 9.81 -16.49
N LEU A 85 7.48 9.29 -15.76
CA LEU A 85 7.72 8.33 -14.68
C LEU A 85 8.28 7.02 -15.22
N ARG A 86 7.72 6.51 -16.31
CA ARG A 86 8.21 5.30 -16.98
C ARG A 86 9.66 5.44 -17.42
N ASN A 87 10.03 6.58 -18.02
CA ASN A 87 11.42 6.87 -18.42
C ASN A 87 12.35 7.03 -17.20
N LEU A 88 11.83 7.49 -16.06
CA LEU A 88 12.62 7.61 -14.83
C LEU A 88 12.98 6.23 -14.23
N TYR A 89 12.07 5.26 -14.36
CA TYR A 89 12.25 3.90 -13.83
C TYR A 89 12.67 2.90 -14.91
N GLY A 90 12.62 3.28 -16.20
CA GLY A 90 13.08 2.45 -17.31
C GLY A 90 14.61 2.35 -17.34
N ASP A 91 15.09 1.20 -17.77
CA ASP A 91 16.51 0.93 -17.99
C ASP A 91 17.40 1.19 -16.76
N GLN A 92 16.84 1.10 -15.56
CA GLN A 92 17.63 1.19 -14.33
C GLN A 92 18.44 -0.08 -14.15
N GLU A 93 19.74 0.11 -13.94
CA GLU A 93 20.68 -0.97 -13.65
C GLU A 93 21.30 -0.76 -12.27
N ALA A 94 21.64 -1.85 -11.63
CA ALA A 94 22.35 -1.84 -10.35
C ALA A 94 23.50 -2.82 -10.35
N THR A 95 24.44 -2.58 -9.47
CA THR A 95 25.51 -3.50 -9.12
C THR A 95 25.70 -3.48 -7.61
N VAL A 96 26.06 -4.61 -7.03
CA VAL A 96 26.29 -4.75 -5.59
C VAL A 96 27.78 -4.92 -5.33
N ARG A 97 28.30 -4.13 -4.41
CA ARG A 97 29.69 -4.24 -3.96
C ARG A 97 29.74 -5.00 -2.64
N THR A 98 30.41 -6.15 -2.66
CA THR A 98 30.62 -7.00 -1.48
C THR A 98 32.13 -7.02 -1.14
N GLY A 99 32.55 -6.18 -0.19
CA GLY A 99 33.96 -6.08 0.18
C GLY A 99 34.83 -5.60 -0.99
N HIS A 100 35.61 -6.50 -1.58
CA HIS A 100 36.52 -6.21 -2.69
C HIS A 100 35.95 -6.58 -4.06
N GLU A 101 34.82 -7.25 -4.13
CA GLU A 101 34.20 -7.71 -5.37
C GLU A 101 32.96 -6.88 -5.70
N THR A 102 32.68 -6.73 -6.98
CA THR A 102 31.48 -6.05 -7.49
C THR A 102 30.79 -7.01 -8.43
N THR A 103 29.48 -7.16 -8.29
CA THR A 103 28.68 -8.01 -9.21
C THR A 103 28.64 -7.39 -10.59
N ASP A 104 28.26 -8.18 -11.59
CA ASP A 104 27.88 -7.66 -12.90
C ASP A 104 26.63 -6.76 -12.76
N TRP A 105 26.46 -5.86 -13.72
CA TRP A 105 25.27 -5.01 -13.80
C TRP A 105 24.03 -5.83 -14.09
N PHE A 106 22.96 -5.60 -13.34
CA PHE A 106 21.69 -6.25 -13.56
C PHE A 106 20.55 -5.22 -13.62
N GLN A 107 19.52 -5.55 -14.42
CA GLN A 107 18.36 -4.70 -14.64
C GLN A 107 17.42 -4.71 -13.42
N ILE A 108 16.92 -3.52 -13.05
CA ILE A 108 15.90 -3.37 -12.01
C ILE A 108 14.52 -3.33 -12.67
N GLY A 109 13.77 -4.43 -12.57
CA GLY A 109 12.43 -4.55 -13.17
C GLY A 109 11.26 -4.26 -12.21
N LYS A 110 11.52 -4.16 -10.90
CA LYS A 110 10.52 -3.93 -9.85
C LYS A 110 11.09 -3.07 -8.73
N GLY A 111 10.19 -2.55 -7.90
CA GLY A 111 10.54 -1.74 -6.74
C GLY A 111 10.53 -0.23 -7.01
N VAL A 112 10.43 0.53 -5.93
CA VAL A 112 10.57 1.98 -5.97
C VAL A 112 11.73 2.41 -5.10
N HIS A 113 12.55 3.32 -5.61
CA HIS A 113 13.82 3.70 -5.00
C HIS A 113 13.61 4.28 -3.59
N GLN A 114 14.16 3.60 -2.56
CA GLN A 114 14.10 4.06 -1.18
C GLN A 114 14.84 5.41 -1.07
N GLY A 115 14.18 6.39 -0.42
CA GLY A 115 14.68 7.76 -0.32
C GLY A 115 14.27 8.69 -1.47
N CYS A 116 13.70 8.20 -2.56
CA CYS A 116 13.15 9.05 -3.60
C CYS A 116 11.82 9.68 -3.14
N ILE A 117 11.65 10.98 -3.41
CA ILE A 117 10.45 11.74 -3.01
C ILE A 117 9.15 11.21 -3.66
N LEU A 118 9.24 10.48 -4.78
CA LEU A 118 8.09 9.90 -5.49
C LEU A 118 7.68 8.55 -4.94
N SER A 119 8.61 7.79 -4.37
CA SER A 119 8.38 6.40 -3.94
C SER A 119 7.23 6.23 -2.95
N PRO A 120 7.09 7.08 -1.92
CA PRO A 120 5.95 7.01 -1.03
C PRO A 120 4.61 7.21 -1.73
N CYS A 121 4.58 8.06 -2.75
CA CYS A 121 3.36 8.34 -3.51
C CYS A 121 2.98 7.15 -4.40
N LEU A 122 3.94 6.61 -5.14
CA LEU A 122 3.73 5.46 -6.02
C LEU A 122 3.34 4.22 -5.23
N PHE A 123 4.02 3.99 -4.10
CA PHE A 123 3.67 2.91 -3.19
C PHE A 123 2.24 3.03 -2.67
N ASN A 124 1.83 4.20 -2.17
CA ASN A 124 0.48 4.41 -1.65
C ASN A 124 -0.59 4.16 -2.72
N LEU A 125 -0.36 4.59 -3.96
CA LEU A 125 -1.26 4.34 -5.08
C LEU A 125 -1.34 2.85 -5.41
N TYR A 126 -0.20 2.16 -5.43
CA TYR A 126 -0.11 0.73 -5.67
C TYR A 126 -0.82 -0.08 -4.58
N ALA A 127 -0.55 0.22 -3.32
CA ALA A 127 -1.20 -0.43 -2.18
C ALA A 127 -2.73 -0.22 -2.18
N GLU A 128 -3.19 0.99 -2.54
CA GLU A 128 -4.61 1.30 -2.66
C GLU A 128 -5.28 0.46 -3.75
N TYR A 129 -4.65 0.33 -4.91
CA TYR A 129 -5.15 -0.49 -6.01
C TYR A 129 -5.29 -1.96 -5.60
N ILE A 130 -4.27 -2.52 -4.93
CA ILE A 130 -4.32 -3.91 -4.45
C ILE A 130 -5.48 -4.11 -3.48
N MET A 131 -5.66 -3.19 -2.54
CA MET A 131 -6.72 -3.27 -1.54
C MET A 131 -8.11 -3.18 -2.17
N ARG A 132 -8.28 -2.35 -3.22
CA ARG A 132 -9.52 -2.28 -4.00
C ARG A 132 -9.82 -3.59 -4.72
N ASN A 133 -8.84 -4.14 -5.40
CA ASN A 133 -9.01 -5.38 -6.16
C ASN A 133 -9.20 -6.61 -5.28
N ALA A 134 -8.65 -6.60 -4.07
CA ALA A 134 -8.90 -7.62 -3.06
C ALA A 134 -10.34 -7.55 -2.47
N ARG A 135 -11.17 -6.61 -2.92
CA ARG A 135 -12.56 -6.38 -2.46
C ARG A 135 -12.68 -6.21 -0.94
N LEU A 136 -11.61 -5.75 -0.31
CA LEU A 136 -11.57 -5.51 1.14
C LEU A 136 -12.42 -4.30 1.56
N TYR A 137 -12.98 -3.57 0.60
CA TYR A 137 -13.93 -2.47 0.82
C TYR A 137 -15.41 -2.89 0.73
N GLU A 138 -15.69 -4.16 0.49
CA GLU A 138 -17.07 -4.64 0.43
C GLU A 138 -17.79 -4.43 1.77
N VAL A 139 -19.08 -4.14 1.68
CA VAL A 139 -19.95 -3.78 2.83
C VAL A 139 -19.99 -4.88 3.92
N GLN A 140 -19.65 -6.12 3.56
CA GLN A 140 -19.65 -7.26 4.48
C GLN A 140 -18.37 -7.35 5.34
N VAL A 141 -17.30 -6.63 4.97
CA VAL A 141 -16.05 -6.58 5.71
C VAL A 141 -16.01 -5.27 6.50
N GLY A 142 -15.77 -5.35 7.80
CA GLY A 142 -15.62 -4.18 8.65
C GLY A 142 -16.54 -4.17 9.84
N ILE A 143 -16.43 -3.12 10.62
CA ILE A 143 -17.18 -2.86 11.83
C ILE A 143 -18.00 -1.61 11.63
N LYS A 144 -19.29 -1.71 11.87
CA LYS A 144 -20.19 -0.56 11.81
C LYS A 144 -20.20 0.18 13.14
N ILE A 145 -19.56 1.36 13.16
CA ILE A 145 -19.58 2.27 14.30
C ILE A 145 -20.23 3.57 13.84
N THR A 146 -21.33 3.96 14.47
CA THR A 146 -22.02 5.26 14.23
C THR A 146 -22.22 5.57 12.72
N ARG A 147 -22.80 4.66 11.94
CA ARG A 147 -23.07 4.76 10.49
C ARG A 147 -21.83 4.70 9.57
N LYS A 148 -20.63 4.58 10.11
CA LYS A 148 -19.41 4.36 9.32
C LYS A 148 -19.01 2.90 9.38
N ASN A 149 -18.65 2.34 8.24
CA ASN A 149 -18.02 1.03 8.18
C ASN A 149 -16.50 1.23 8.19
N ILE A 150 -15.82 0.67 9.21
CA ILE A 150 -14.37 0.73 9.35
C ILE A 150 -13.87 -0.70 9.16
N ASN A 151 -13.14 -0.94 8.10
CA ASN A 151 -12.67 -2.27 7.72
C ASN A 151 -11.15 -2.38 7.71
N ASN A 152 -10.43 -1.27 7.59
CA ASN A 152 -8.96 -1.30 7.63
C ASN A 152 -8.39 0.02 8.14
N LEU A 153 -7.16 -0.06 8.67
CA LEU A 153 -6.27 1.06 8.96
C LEU A 153 -4.89 0.74 8.41
N ARG A 154 -4.22 1.73 7.82
CA ARG A 154 -2.93 1.51 7.18
C ARG A 154 -1.91 2.56 7.57
N TYR A 155 -0.67 2.11 7.76
CA TYR A 155 0.49 2.96 7.95
C TYR A 155 1.64 2.45 7.09
N ALA A 156 1.86 3.06 5.93
CA ALA A 156 2.80 2.60 4.91
C ALA A 156 2.51 1.14 4.51
N GLY A 157 3.44 0.21 4.73
CA GLY A 157 3.27 -1.22 4.50
C GLY A 157 2.41 -1.93 5.54
N ASP A 158 2.29 -1.40 6.75
CA ASP A 158 1.50 -2.05 7.80
C ASP A 158 0.01 -1.85 7.57
N THR A 159 -0.73 -2.93 7.52
CA THR A 159 -2.19 -2.91 7.34
C THR A 159 -2.87 -3.72 8.43
N THR A 160 -3.87 -3.13 9.06
CA THR A 160 -4.76 -3.82 10.00
C THR A 160 -6.13 -3.94 9.39
N LEU A 161 -6.59 -5.16 9.17
CA LEU A 161 -7.97 -5.44 8.77
C LEU A 161 -8.82 -5.72 9.98
N MET A 162 -10.10 -5.36 9.90
CA MET A 162 -11.06 -5.52 10.99
C MET A 162 -12.37 -6.09 10.47
N ALA A 163 -12.98 -6.98 11.25
CA ALA A 163 -14.31 -7.52 10.95
C ALA A 163 -15.06 -7.91 12.23
N GLU A 164 -16.39 -8.07 12.14
CA GLU A 164 -17.24 -8.58 13.22
C GLU A 164 -17.20 -10.14 13.31
N SER A 165 -16.65 -10.82 12.29
CA SER A 165 -16.40 -12.29 12.28
C SER A 165 -15.02 -12.59 11.67
N GLU A 166 -14.54 -13.82 11.86
CA GLU A 166 -13.22 -14.26 11.40
C GLU A 166 -13.18 -14.52 9.88
N GLU A 167 -14.24 -15.09 9.32
CA GLU A 167 -14.33 -15.51 7.92
C GLU A 167 -13.94 -14.43 6.89
N PRO A 168 -14.37 -13.14 7.02
CA PRO A 168 -13.98 -12.10 6.06
C PRO A 168 -12.51 -11.72 6.12
N LEU A 169 -11.79 -12.10 7.17
CA LEU A 169 -10.37 -11.76 7.36
C LEU A 169 -9.42 -12.79 6.76
N ASP A 170 -9.93 -13.91 6.23
CA ASP A 170 -9.10 -14.86 5.50
C ASP A 170 -8.66 -14.28 4.15
N VAL A 171 -7.55 -13.55 4.20
CA VAL A 171 -6.95 -12.88 3.05
C VAL A 171 -6.23 -13.88 2.14
N SER A 172 -5.97 -15.11 2.64
CA SER A 172 -5.22 -16.14 1.92
C SER A 172 -5.93 -16.61 0.66
N GLU A 173 -7.24 -16.48 0.58
CA GLU A 173 -8.07 -16.89 -0.55
C GLU A 173 -8.37 -15.75 -1.55
N ARG A 174 -8.01 -14.50 -1.25
CA ARG A 174 -8.42 -13.34 -2.05
C ARG A 174 -7.39 -12.96 -3.13
N GLY A 175 -7.64 -13.36 -4.35
CA GLY A 175 -7.09 -12.95 -5.66
C GLY A 175 -5.69 -12.30 -5.68
N GLU A 176 -5.59 -11.02 -5.97
CA GLU A 176 -4.32 -10.29 -6.13
C GLU A 176 -3.54 -10.11 -4.81
N CYS A 177 -4.22 -10.09 -3.66
CA CYS A 177 -3.57 -10.10 -2.36
C CYS A 177 -2.77 -11.38 -2.16
N LYS A 178 -3.31 -12.53 -2.62
CA LYS A 178 -2.64 -13.83 -2.63
C LYS A 178 -1.40 -13.84 -3.54
N SER A 179 -1.50 -13.23 -4.71
CA SER A 179 -0.39 -13.10 -5.64
C SER A 179 0.74 -12.24 -5.05
N TRP A 180 0.40 -11.17 -4.37
CA TRP A 180 1.35 -10.26 -3.77
C TRP A 180 2.01 -10.84 -2.51
N LEU A 181 1.26 -11.50 -1.64
CA LEU A 181 1.77 -12.25 -0.48
C LEU A 181 2.65 -13.44 -0.91
N LYS A 182 2.30 -14.14 -2.00
CA LYS A 182 3.09 -15.26 -2.52
C LYS A 182 4.43 -14.83 -3.12
N THR A 183 4.51 -13.67 -3.75
CA THR A 183 5.77 -13.15 -4.32
C THR A 183 6.80 -12.91 -3.22
N GLN A 184 6.38 -12.75 -1.96
CA GLN A 184 7.26 -12.58 -0.81
C GLN A 184 7.78 -13.89 -0.22
N HIS A 185 7.09 -15.02 -0.44
CA HIS A 185 7.48 -16.33 0.11
C HIS A 185 8.36 -17.15 -0.85
N SER A 186 8.54 -16.72 -2.08
CA SER A 186 9.33 -17.45 -3.09
C SER A 186 10.78 -16.97 -3.22
N GLU A 187 11.22 -16.03 -2.40
CA GLU A 187 12.59 -15.47 -2.42
C GLU A 187 13.41 -15.82 -1.15
N ASN A 188 13.03 -16.87 -0.39
CA ASN A 188 13.85 -17.44 0.71
C ASN A 188 14.46 -18.77 0.30
#